data_f5df813ca03eef2d95f319294e05c926
#
_entry.id   f5df813ca03eef2d95f319294e05c926
#
_cell.length_a   1.000
_cell.length_b   1.000
_cell.length_c   1.000
_cell.angle_alpha   90.00
_cell.angle_beta   90.00
_cell.angle_gamma   90.00
#
_symmetry.space_group_name_H-M   'P 1'
#
loop_
_entity.id
_entity.type
_entity.pdbx_description
1 polymer ?
#
loop_
_entity_poly.entity_id
_entity_poly.type
_entity_poly.pdbx_seq_one_letter_code
_entity_poly.pdbx_strand_id
1 'polypeptide(L)'
;MNKLNPLPEGWEDALQTIHFTNSVGDDVEVEKRAYDAYLDLKADLEAEGVHVDLDSARRSVADQERIMREFTEEYGADYAKKTVAAPGYSEHHTGLALDLYLIIDGKDIVENEDMMEYPEVWSKIHARLADHGFILRYLDGDERITGYGYEPWHIRYIDDAAIAKDIMGQGITFEEYKAGKVYPEVSYDYGDSKTYTREELEEAAVQVKCDFAAWDGCELHSLRYAGDGCNTPENVKWLNDIDEGAGYTQVVEFTGDFHSPVTADEPTAWALDTEYADYQWWLGRTDGGGWQLVSSGY
;
A
#
# COMPACT_ATOMS: atom_id res chain seq x y z
N MET A 1 2.70 5.38 -2.23
CA MET A 1 1.38 5.18 -2.89
C MET A 1 0.74 3.93 -2.35
N ASN A 2 -0.55 3.91 -2.24
CA ASN A 2 -1.42 2.76 -1.97
C ASN A 2 -2.87 3.18 -2.31
N LYS A 3 -3.88 2.37 -1.97
CA LYS A 3 -5.30 2.69 -2.24
C LYS A 3 -5.78 4.04 -1.67
N LEU A 4 -5.10 4.59 -0.66
CA LEU A 4 -5.45 5.85 0.01
C LEU A 4 -4.59 7.04 -0.44
N ASN A 5 -3.37 6.77 -0.91
CA ASN A 5 -2.39 7.78 -1.24
C ASN A 5 -2.10 7.78 -2.74
N PRO A 6 -2.59 8.79 -3.50
CA PRO A 6 -2.39 8.88 -4.94
C PRO A 6 -0.92 9.16 -5.31
N LEU A 7 -0.64 9.14 -6.59
CA LEU A 7 0.64 9.59 -7.14
C LEU A 7 0.85 11.07 -6.75
N PRO A 8 1.98 11.43 -6.12
CA PRO A 8 2.26 12.81 -5.79
C PRO A 8 2.31 13.69 -7.06
N GLU A 9 1.79 14.91 -6.96
CA GLU A 9 1.85 15.87 -8.05
C GLU A 9 3.30 16.14 -8.47
N GLY A 10 3.55 16.18 -9.79
CA GLY A 10 4.90 16.40 -10.34
C GLY A 10 5.84 15.19 -10.25
N TRP A 11 5.41 14.05 -9.71
CA TRP A 11 6.26 12.86 -9.62
C TRP A 11 6.72 12.38 -11.00
N GLU A 12 5.85 12.39 -12.00
CA GLU A 12 6.18 11.94 -13.36
C GLU A 12 7.29 12.78 -14.00
N ASP A 13 7.38 14.08 -13.69
CA ASP A 13 8.41 14.98 -14.20
C ASP A 13 9.82 14.67 -13.61
N ALA A 14 9.86 14.01 -12.46
CA ALA A 14 11.10 13.66 -11.76
C ALA A 14 11.60 12.25 -12.10
N LEU A 15 10.78 11.42 -12.77
CA LEU A 15 11.15 10.04 -13.12
C LEU A 15 12.30 10.00 -14.13
N GLN A 16 13.25 9.12 -13.86
CA GLN A 16 14.32 8.76 -14.78
C GLN A 16 14.11 7.32 -15.24
N THR A 17 13.28 7.14 -16.24
CA THR A 17 12.96 5.80 -16.74
C THR A 17 13.92 5.34 -17.82
N ILE A 18 14.06 4.02 -17.90
CA ILE A 18 14.72 3.31 -19.01
C ILE A 18 13.76 2.27 -19.56
N HIS A 19 14.02 1.85 -20.79
CA HIS A 19 13.32 0.76 -21.46
C HIS A 19 14.28 -0.41 -21.72
N PHE A 20 13.83 -1.62 -21.52
CA PHE A 20 14.55 -2.81 -21.93
C PHE A 20 13.56 -3.89 -22.40
N THR A 21 14.07 -4.86 -23.16
CA THR A 21 13.26 -6.00 -23.60
C THR A 21 13.54 -7.19 -22.70
N ASN A 22 12.51 -7.73 -22.06
CA ASN A 22 12.61 -8.92 -21.18
C ASN A 22 12.80 -10.22 -21.99
N SER A 23 12.96 -11.37 -21.33
CA SER A 23 13.25 -12.64 -21.99
C SER A 23 12.09 -13.16 -22.85
N VAL A 24 10.85 -12.75 -22.58
CA VAL A 24 9.68 -13.11 -23.40
C VAL A 24 9.43 -12.15 -24.58
N GLY A 25 10.16 -11.04 -24.63
CA GLY A 25 10.14 -10.10 -25.77
C GLY A 25 9.31 -8.84 -25.55
N ASP A 26 8.85 -8.59 -24.32
CA ASP A 26 8.08 -7.40 -23.98
C ASP A 26 8.99 -6.21 -23.66
N ASP A 27 8.53 -5.00 -24.02
CA ASP A 27 9.19 -3.74 -23.68
C ASP A 27 8.73 -3.30 -22.27
N VAL A 28 9.66 -3.26 -21.33
CA VAL A 28 9.39 -2.89 -19.93
C VAL A 28 10.02 -1.54 -19.65
N GLU A 29 9.21 -0.59 -19.21
CA GLU A 29 9.65 0.71 -18.71
C GLU A 29 9.83 0.63 -17.18
N VAL A 30 10.98 1.09 -16.66
CA VAL A 30 11.30 1.03 -15.23
C VAL A 30 12.09 2.28 -14.79
N GLU A 31 11.92 2.71 -13.56
CA GLU A 31 12.73 3.77 -12.97
C GLU A 31 14.18 3.27 -12.80
N LYS A 32 15.13 4.10 -13.20
CA LYS A 32 16.55 3.69 -13.35
C LYS A 32 17.16 3.15 -12.06
N ARG A 33 16.91 3.77 -10.90
CA ARG A 33 17.48 3.33 -9.60
C ARG A 33 16.95 1.94 -9.21
N ALA A 34 15.66 1.71 -9.41
CA ALA A 34 15.05 0.41 -9.15
C ALA A 34 15.59 -0.66 -10.11
N TYR A 35 15.84 -0.29 -11.37
CA TYR A 35 16.43 -1.21 -12.33
C TYR A 35 17.89 -1.56 -12.01
N ASP A 36 18.72 -0.57 -11.65
CA ASP A 36 20.10 -0.83 -11.27
C ASP A 36 20.16 -1.79 -10.05
N ALA A 37 19.31 -1.55 -9.02
CA ALA A 37 19.20 -2.45 -7.86
C ALA A 37 18.66 -3.84 -8.23
N TYR A 38 17.72 -3.91 -9.17
CA TYR A 38 17.21 -5.19 -9.68
C TYR A 38 18.29 -6.02 -10.39
N LEU A 39 19.17 -5.38 -11.16
CA LEU A 39 20.27 -6.11 -11.82
C LEU A 39 21.23 -6.74 -10.80
N ASP A 40 21.51 -6.05 -9.70
CA ASP A 40 22.33 -6.59 -8.61
C ASP A 40 21.60 -7.75 -7.91
N LEU A 41 20.30 -7.62 -7.61
CA LEU A 41 19.47 -8.70 -7.09
C LEU A 41 19.45 -9.92 -8.02
N LYS A 42 19.22 -9.68 -9.31
CA LYS A 42 19.18 -10.74 -10.33
C LYS A 42 20.50 -11.51 -10.39
N ALA A 43 21.65 -10.82 -10.34
CA ALA A 43 22.95 -11.45 -10.35
C ALA A 43 23.18 -12.35 -9.12
N ASP A 44 22.76 -11.92 -7.93
CA ASP A 44 22.85 -12.72 -6.71
C ASP A 44 21.93 -13.94 -6.76
N LEU A 45 20.71 -13.80 -7.26
CA LEU A 45 19.76 -14.89 -7.44
C LEU A 45 20.30 -15.93 -8.45
N GLU A 46 20.85 -15.48 -9.59
CA GLU A 46 21.45 -16.34 -10.60
C GLU A 46 22.65 -17.14 -10.04
N ALA A 47 23.46 -16.54 -9.16
CA ALA A 47 24.56 -17.23 -8.47
C ALA A 47 24.07 -18.37 -7.55
N GLU A 48 22.81 -18.32 -7.10
CA GLU A 48 22.14 -19.36 -6.31
C GLU A 48 21.29 -20.32 -7.17
N GLY A 49 21.32 -20.15 -8.50
CA GLY A 49 20.53 -20.96 -9.44
C GLY A 49 19.04 -20.61 -9.48
N VAL A 50 18.68 -19.42 -9.03
CA VAL A 50 17.33 -18.85 -9.16
C VAL A 50 17.34 -17.85 -10.31
N HIS A 51 16.43 -18.04 -11.27
CA HIS A 51 16.35 -17.19 -12.46
C HIS A 51 14.99 -16.49 -12.52
N VAL A 52 15.02 -15.17 -12.71
CA VAL A 52 13.84 -14.32 -12.82
C VAL A 52 14.02 -13.29 -13.94
N ASP A 53 12.91 -12.74 -14.41
CA ASP A 53 12.95 -11.50 -15.19
C ASP A 53 11.76 -10.61 -14.84
N LEU A 54 11.74 -9.37 -15.35
CA LEU A 54 10.66 -8.42 -15.08
C LEU A 54 9.51 -8.63 -16.06
N ASP A 55 8.31 -8.81 -15.52
CA ASP A 55 7.06 -8.79 -16.29
C ASP A 55 6.61 -7.34 -16.51
N SER A 56 6.52 -6.58 -15.43
CA SER A 56 5.99 -5.22 -15.42
C SER A 56 6.73 -4.36 -14.40
N ALA A 57 6.87 -3.06 -14.70
CA ALA A 57 7.42 -2.11 -13.75
C ALA A 57 6.66 -0.78 -13.83
N ARG A 58 7.17 0.26 -14.51
CA ARG A 58 6.43 1.50 -14.63
C ARG A 58 5.20 1.31 -15.52
N ARG A 59 4.07 1.85 -15.05
CA ARG A 59 2.79 1.86 -15.76
C ARG A 59 2.24 3.28 -15.76
N SER A 60 1.87 3.82 -16.92
CA SER A 60 1.23 5.13 -16.99
C SER A 60 -0.18 5.11 -16.37
N VAL A 61 -0.70 6.28 -15.99
CA VAL A 61 -2.09 6.40 -15.54
C VAL A 61 -3.06 5.94 -16.63
N ALA A 62 -2.77 6.26 -17.90
CA ALA A 62 -3.59 5.85 -19.05
C ALA A 62 -3.61 4.31 -19.25
N ASP A 63 -2.46 3.64 -19.04
CA ASP A 63 -2.42 2.18 -19.07
C ASP A 63 -3.22 1.56 -17.94
N GLN A 64 -3.14 2.14 -16.74
CA GLN A 64 -3.93 1.69 -15.60
C GLN A 64 -5.44 1.86 -15.83
N GLU A 65 -5.86 2.95 -16.47
CA GLU A 65 -7.25 3.14 -16.92
C GLU A 65 -7.69 2.05 -17.90
N ARG A 66 -6.82 1.69 -18.84
CA ARG A 66 -7.07 0.61 -19.80
C ARG A 66 -7.22 -0.74 -19.08
N ILE A 67 -6.30 -1.09 -18.19
CA ILE A 67 -6.32 -2.33 -17.41
C ILE A 67 -7.59 -2.40 -16.55
N MET A 68 -7.92 -1.35 -15.82
CA MET A 68 -9.14 -1.29 -15.01
C MET A 68 -10.40 -1.52 -15.84
N ARG A 69 -10.46 -0.95 -17.03
CA ARG A 69 -11.58 -1.16 -17.96
C ARG A 69 -11.65 -2.60 -18.45
N GLU A 70 -10.52 -3.18 -18.91
CA GLU A 70 -10.44 -4.57 -19.39
C GLU A 70 -10.87 -5.54 -18.29
N PHE A 71 -10.37 -5.39 -17.06
CA PHE A 71 -10.79 -6.22 -15.92
C PHE A 71 -12.26 -6.03 -15.56
N THR A 72 -12.78 -4.80 -15.66
CA THR A 72 -14.21 -4.53 -15.43
C THR A 72 -15.09 -5.22 -16.47
N GLU A 73 -14.68 -5.22 -17.74
CA GLU A 73 -15.41 -5.86 -18.83
C GLU A 73 -15.39 -7.40 -18.71
N GLU A 74 -14.26 -7.96 -18.27
CA GLU A 74 -14.06 -9.43 -18.22
C GLU A 74 -14.60 -10.04 -16.92
N TYR A 75 -14.34 -9.43 -15.75
CA TYR A 75 -14.62 -10.01 -14.42
C TYR A 75 -15.69 -9.25 -13.63
N GLY A 76 -16.12 -8.08 -14.11
CA GLY A 76 -17.06 -7.22 -13.42
C GLY A 76 -16.41 -6.18 -12.49
N ALA A 77 -17.14 -5.09 -12.22
CA ALA A 77 -16.61 -3.92 -11.51
C ALA A 77 -16.15 -4.23 -10.08
N ASP A 78 -16.85 -5.10 -9.35
CA ASP A 78 -16.52 -5.43 -7.97
C ASP A 78 -15.21 -6.23 -7.87
N TYR A 79 -14.96 -7.12 -8.82
CA TYR A 79 -13.71 -7.86 -8.90
C TYR A 79 -12.56 -6.94 -9.30
N ALA A 80 -12.76 -6.13 -10.33
CA ALA A 80 -11.74 -5.19 -10.81
C ALA A 80 -11.28 -4.22 -9.70
N LYS A 81 -12.21 -3.65 -8.91
CA LYS A 81 -11.89 -2.76 -7.78
C LYS A 81 -11.06 -3.43 -6.67
N LYS A 82 -11.23 -4.74 -6.48
CA LYS A 82 -10.46 -5.49 -5.45
C LYS A 82 -9.06 -5.84 -5.92
N THR A 83 -8.92 -6.16 -7.20
CA THR A 83 -7.70 -6.75 -7.78
C THR A 83 -6.80 -5.70 -8.43
N VAL A 84 -7.39 -4.66 -9.05
CA VAL A 84 -6.66 -3.64 -9.81
C VAL A 84 -6.71 -2.31 -9.07
N ALA A 85 -5.56 -1.66 -8.91
CA ALA A 85 -5.48 -0.33 -8.34
C ALA A 85 -6.24 0.69 -9.20
N ALA A 86 -6.93 1.64 -8.58
CA ALA A 86 -7.52 2.76 -9.29
C ALA A 86 -6.43 3.57 -10.05
N PRO A 87 -6.74 4.13 -11.23
CA PRO A 87 -5.83 5.02 -11.93
C PRO A 87 -5.37 6.17 -11.03
N GLY A 88 -4.06 6.42 -11.00
CA GLY A 88 -3.44 7.38 -10.09
C GLY A 88 -3.08 6.83 -8.70
N TYR A 89 -3.45 5.59 -8.36
CA TYR A 89 -3.19 4.97 -7.06
C TYR A 89 -2.30 3.71 -7.13
N SER A 90 -1.90 3.28 -8.33
CA SER A 90 -1.01 2.14 -8.51
C SER A 90 0.45 2.49 -8.22
N GLU A 91 1.14 1.69 -7.41
CA GLU A 91 2.59 1.86 -7.16
C GLU A 91 3.44 1.78 -8.42
N HIS A 92 2.96 1.08 -9.46
CA HIS A 92 3.62 1.03 -10.76
C HIS A 92 3.77 2.40 -11.43
N HIS A 93 2.92 3.39 -11.10
CA HIS A 93 3.09 4.75 -11.60
C HIS A 93 4.41 5.38 -11.16
N THR A 94 4.96 4.94 -10.03
CA THR A 94 6.24 5.43 -9.52
C THR A 94 7.46 4.85 -10.25
N GLY A 95 7.31 3.77 -10.99
CA GLY A 95 8.39 2.99 -11.55
C GLY A 95 9.26 2.25 -10.53
N LEU A 96 8.87 2.30 -9.22
CA LEU A 96 9.59 1.68 -8.11
C LEU A 96 8.97 0.34 -7.68
N ALA A 97 7.79 -0.02 -8.18
CA ALA A 97 7.19 -1.34 -8.05
C ALA A 97 7.55 -2.17 -9.28
N LEU A 98 7.97 -3.40 -9.06
CA LEU A 98 8.39 -4.34 -10.08
C LEU A 98 7.66 -5.66 -9.87
N ASP A 99 7.07 -6.19 -10.95
CA ASP A 99 6.53 -7.54 -10.99
C ASP A 99 7.55 -8.46 -11.65
N LEU A 100 7.90 -9.53 -10.95
CA LEU A 100 8.84 -10.55 -11.43
C LEU A 100 8.08 -11.74 -12.01
N TYR A 101 8.68 -12.43 -12.99
CA TYR A 101 8.29 -13.80 -13.31
C TYR A 101 9.45 -14.76 -13.13
N LEU A 102 9.14 -16.05 -13.02
CA LEU A 102 10.11 -17.11 -12.79
C LEU A 102 10.60 -17.73 -14.11
N ILE A 103 11.85 -18.15 -14.12
CA ILE A 103 12.41 -18.96 -15.21
C ILE A 103 12.83 -20.31 -14.62
N ILE A 104 12.03 -21.35 -14.87
CA ILE A 104 12.21 -22.70 -14.30
C ILE A 104 12.61 -23.68 -15.42
N ASP A 105 13.75 -24.30 -15.27
CA ASP A 105 14.30 -25.25 -16.29
C ASP A 105 14.35 -24.64 -17.70
N GLY A 106 14.65 -23.34 -17.80
CA GLY A 106 14.72 -22.58 -19.04
C GLY A 106 13.37 -22.29 -19.69
N LYS A 107 12.28 -22.35 -18.92
CA LYS A 107 10.93 -21.94 -19.31
C LYS A 107 10.49 -20.76 -18.52
N ASP A 108 9.96 -19.75 -19.20
CA ASP A 108 9.34 -18.59 -18.57
C ASP A 108 7.96 -18.99 -18.00
N ILE A 109 7.76 -18.74 -16.70
CA ILE A 109 6.51 -18.95 -15.96
C ILE A 109 5.96 -17.56 -15.67
N VAL A 110 5.05 -17.08 -16.51
CA VAL A 110 4.55 -15.69 -16.46
C VAL A 110 3.15 -15.56 -15.86
N GLU A 111 2.36 -16.64 -15.87
CA GLU A 111 1.02 -16.61 -15.33
C GLU A 111 1.05 -16.66 -13.81
N ASN A 112 0.34 -15.72 -13.16
CA ASN A 112 0.34 -15.58 -11.70
C ASN A 112 -0.04 -16.88 -10.97
N GLU A 113 -1.04 -17.61 -11.50
CA GLU A 113 -1.52 -18.87 -10.93
C GLU A 113 -0.42 -19.94 -10.98
N ASP A 114 0.32 -20.03 -12.10
CA ASP A 114 1.42 -20.99 -12.25
C ASP A 114 2.61 -20.62 -11.35
N MET A 115 2.90 -19.34 -11.19
CA MET A 115 3.97 -18.85 -10.29
C MET A 115 3.72 -19.20 -8.83
N MET A 116 2.46 -19.27 -8.39
CA MET A 116 2.08 -19.67 -7.03
C MET A 116 2.42 -21.14 -6.70
N GLU A 117 2.70 -21.97 -7.71
CA GLU A 117 3.12 -23.36 -7.50
C GLU A 117 4.58 -23.50 -7.03
N TYR A 118 5.34 -22.39 -6.98
CA TYR A 118 6.77 -22.36 -6.62
C TYR A 118 7.10 -21.60 -5.33
N PRO A 119 6.44 -21.90 -4.18
CA PRO A 119 6.63 -21.12 -2.95
C PRO A 119 8.08 -21.18 -2.42
N GLU A 120 8.79 -22.28 -2.65
CA GLU A 120 10.20 -22.43 -2.22
C GLU A 120 11.15 -21.54 -3.03
N VAL A 121 10.83 -21.26 -4.33
CA VAL A 121 11.61 -20.34 -5.16
C VAL A 121 11.36 -18.93 -4.69
N TRP A 122 10.11 -18.54 -4.47
CA TRP A 122 9.76 -17.23 -3.91
C TRP A 122 10.41 -16.98 -2.56
N SER A 123 10.44 -17.96 -1.67
CA SER A 123 11.12 -17.83 -0.37
C SER A 123 12.61 -17.48 -0.51
N LYS A 124 13.32 -18.05 -1.50
CA LYS A 124 14.72 -17.70 -1.78
C LYS A 124 14.85 -16.27 -2.31
N ILE A 125 13.95 -15.87 -3.22
CA ILE A 125 13.92 -14.52 -3.77
C ILE A 125 13.69 -13.51 -2.64
N HIS A 126 12.66 -13.73 -1.82
CA HIS A 126 12.30 -12.83 -0.73
C HIS A 126 13.44 -12.68 0.30
N ALA A 127 14.20 -13.74 0.55
CA ALA A 127 15.35 -13.69 1.45
C ALA A 127 16.49 -12.75 0.98
N ARG A 128 16.51 -12.37 -0.31
CA ARG A 128 17.53 -11.48 -0.91
C ARG A 128 17.05 -10.06 -1.14
N LEU A 129 15.75 -9.82 -1.13
CA LEU A 129 15.16 -8.51 -1.49
C LEU A 129 15.79 -7.35 -0.71
N ALA A 130 15.85 -7.48 0.61
CA ALA A 130 16.25 -6.39 1.49
C ALA A 130 17.74 -5.99 1.34
N ASP A 131 18.61 -6.92 0.91
CA ASP A 131 20.02 -6.62 0.64
C ASP A 131 20.19 -5.63 -0.52
N HIS A 132 19.21 -5.59 -1.43
CA HIS A 132 19.17 -4.72 -2.60
C HIS A 132 18.16 -3.58 -2.49
N GLY A 133 17.64 -3.30 -1.28
CA GLY A 133 16.70 -2.20 -1.04
C GLY A 133 15.27 -2.47 -1.50
N PHE A 134 14.91 -3.74 -1.73
CA PHE A 134 13.53 -4.14 -2.03
C PHE A 134 12.83 -4.73 -0.82
N ILE A 135 11.50 -4.63 -0.82
CA ILE A 135 10.62 -5.36 0.09
C ILE A 135 9.62 -6.20 -0.70
N LEU A 136 9.15 -7.30 -0.12
CA LEU A 136 7.90 -7.92 -0.53
C LEU A 136 6.76 -6.98 -0.13
N ARG A 137 5.97 -6.55 -1.11
CA ARG A 137 5.02 -5.46 -0.88
C ARG A 137 3.70 -5.93 -0.28
N TYR A 138 3.19 -7.07 -0.72
CA TYR A 138 1.89 -7.62 -0.30
C TYR A 138 2.09 -8.99 0.31
N LEU A 139 2.08 -9.02 1.65
CA LEU A 139 2.31 -10.21 2.46
C LEU A 139 1.04 -11.06 2.56
N ASP A 140 1.22 -12.36 2.75
CA ASP A 140 0.11 -13.29 3.00
C ASP A 140 -0.53 -13.01 4.36
N GLY A 141 -1.85 -12.83 4.37
CA GLY A 141 -2.64 -12.55 5.58
C GLY A 141 -2.84 -11.07 5.90
N ASP A 142 -2.17 -10.15 5.16
CA ASP A 142 -2.20 -8.71 5.44
C ASP A 142 -3.10 -7.91 4.47
N GLU A 143 -4.02 -8.59 3.77
CA GLU A 143 -4.93 -7.97 2.79
C GLU A 143 -5.79 -6.85 3.38
N ARG A 144 -6.10 -6.96 4.69
CA ARG A 144 -6.91 -5.94 5.38
C ARG A 144 -6.15 -4.63 5.60
N ILE A 145 -4.81 -4.69 5.67
CA ILE A 145 -3.94 -3.52 5.85
C ILE A 145 -3.61 -2.91 4.49
N THR A 146 -3.14 -3.74 3.57
CA THR A 146 -2.65 -3.28 2.26
C THR A 146 -3.78 -3.03 1.26
N GLY A 147 -4.91 -3.73 1.43
CA GLY A 147 -6.04 -3.76 0.50
C GLY A 147 -5.81 -4.65 -0.74
N TYR A 148 -4.70 -5.41 -0.78
CA TYR A 148 -4.34 -6.33 -1.85
C TYR A 148 -4.03 -7.71 -1.29
N GLY A 149 -4.36 -8.76 -2.05
CA GLY A 149 -3.99 -10.13 -1.73
C GLY A 149 -2.48 -10.36 -1.79
N TYR A 150 -2.06 -11.55 -1.38
CA TYR A 150 -0.66 -11.95 -1.46
C TYR A 150 -0.16 -11.99 -2.91
N GLU A 151 0.91 -11.26 -3.19
CA GLU A 151 1.55 -11.20 -4.50
C GLU A 151 3.06 -11.43 -4.35
N PRO A 152 3.55 -12.69 -4.42
CA PRO A 152 4.97 -12.99 -4.22
C PRO A 152 5.89 -12.36 -5.28
N TRP A 153 5.35 -12.04 -6.44
CA TRP A 153 6.07 -11.40 -7.55
C TRP A 153 6.22 -9.90 -7.40
N HIS A 154 5.33 -9.23 -6.65
CA HIS A 154 5.28 -7.77 -6.53
C HIS A 154 6.25 -7.28 -5.47
N ILE A 155 7.38 -6.73 -5.92
CA ILE A 155 8.41 -6.16 -5.05
C ILE A 155 8.46 -4.65 -5.17
N ARG A 156 8.78 -3.98 -4.05
CA ARG A 156 8.87 -2.53 -4.01
C ARG A 156 10.28 -2.08 -3.63
N TYR A 157 10.86 -1.21 -4.48
CA TYR A 157 12.13 -0.55 -4.20
C TYR A 157 11.94 0.61 -3.20
N ILE A 158 12.71 0.60 -2.11
CA ILE A 158 12.62 1.57 -1.00
C ILE A 158 13.78 2.59 -1.06
N ASP A 159 14.80 2.37 -1.90
CA ASP A 159 16.03 3.19 -2.02
C ASP A 159 16.90 3.25 -0.74
N ASP A 160 16.62 2.38 0.24
CA ASP A 160 17.39 2.25 1.48
C ASP A 160 17.36 0.80 1.97
N ALA A 161 18.48 0.10 1.80
CA ALA A 161 18.61 -1.29 2.22
C ALA A 161 18.47 -1.49 3.75
N ALA A 162 18.80 -0.48 4.57
CA ALA A 162 18.61 -0.58 6.01
C ALA A 162 17.11 -0.53 6.37
N ILE A 163 16.34 0.34 5.72
CA ILE A 163 14.90 0.39 5.87
C ILE A 163 14.25 -0.89 5.32
N ALA A 164 14.67 -1.37 4.15
CA ALA A 164 14.16 -2.63 3.60
C ALA A 164 14.41 -3.81 4.56
N LYS A 165 15.60 -3.89 5.16
CA LYS A 165 15.94 -4.91 6.17
C LYS A 165 15.09 -4.79 7.44
N ASP A 166 14.80 -3.58 7.87
CA ASP A 166 13.97 -3.33 9.04
C ASP A 166 12.53 -3.83 8.80
N ILE A 167 11.94 -3.48 7.66
CA ILE A 167 10.59 -3.93 7.27
C ILE A 167 10.54 -5.45 7.14
N MET A 168 11.41 -6.03 6.31
CA MET A 168 11.42 -7.46 6.03
C MET A 168 11.78 -8.29 7.27
N GLY A 169 12.70 -7.78 8.11
CA GLY A 169 13.13 -8.45 9.34
C GLY A 169 12.06 -8.48 10.43
N GLN A 170 11.17 -7.50 10.46
CA GLN A 170 10.01 -7.47 11.37
C GLN A 170 8.82 -8.25 10.80
N GLY A 171 8.80 -8.55 9.50
CA GLY A 171 7.66 -9.19 8.83
C GLY A 171 6.40 -8.34 8.84
N ILE A 172 6.55 -7.02 8.67
CA ILE A 172 5.46 -6.06 8.68
C ILE A 172 5.22 -5.46 7.29
N THR A 173 4.02 -4.93 7.07
CA THR A 173 3.68 -4.21 5.85
C THR A 173 4.40 -2.85 5.78
N PHE A 174 4.49 -2.28 4.59
CA PHE A 174 5.03 -0.94 4.41
C PHE A 174 4.16 0.13 5.10
N GLU A 175 2.84 -0.08 5.16
CA GLU A 175 1.89 0.76 5.88
C GLU A 175 2.21 0.78 7.39
N GLU A 176 2.36 -0.38 8.01
CA GLU A 176 2.70 -0.51 9.43
C GLU A 176 4.05 0.13 9.76
N TYR A 177 5.05 -0.12 8.91
CA TYR A 177 6.37 0.51 9.07
C TYR A 177 6.25 2.03 9.07
N LYS A 178 5.56 2.61 8.07
CA LYS A 178 5.36 4.06 7.99
C LYS A 178 4.62 4.61 9.19
N ALA A 179 3.54 3.95 9.59
CA ALA A 179 2.75 4.34 10.75
C ALA A 179 3.58 4.34 12.04
N GLY A 180 4.36 3.28 12.29
CA GLY A 180 5.22 3.18 13.47
C GLY A 180 6.42 4.13 13.45
N LYS A 181 7.01 4.35 12.29
CA LYS A 181 8.21 5.19 12.15
C LYS A 181 7.92 6.68 12.31
N VAL A 182 6.75 7.12 11.84
CA VAL A 182 6.37 8.54 11.89
C VAL A 182 5.92 8.95 13.29
N TYR A 183 5.22 8.04 14.01
CA TYR A 183 4.57 8.39 15.29
C TYR A 183 4.80 7.33 16.37
N PRO A 184 6.05 7.17 16.90
CA PRO A 184 6.36 6.14 17.89
C PRO A 184 5.73 6.39 19.25
N GLU A 185 5.38 7.63 19.58
CA GLU A 185 4.88 8.06 20.89
C GLU A 185 3.34 8.25 20.93
N VAL A 186 2.61 7.77 19.91
CA VAL A 186 1.15 7.91 19.87
C VAL A 186 0.50 7.08 20.98
N SER A 187 -0.36 7.70 21.76
CA SER A 187 -1.19 7.02 22.76
C SER A 187 -2.42 6.39 22.10
N TYR A 188 -2.65 5.09 22.31
CA TYR A 188 -3.79 4.36 21.76
C TYR A 188 -4.77 3.94 22.83
N ASP A 189 -6.07 4.22 22.60
CA ASP A 189 -7.17 3.69 23.39
C ASP A 189 -8.22 3.04 22.46
N TYR A 190 -8.28 1.72 22.47
CA TYR A 190 -9.24 0.96 21.67
C TYR A 190 -10.51 0.59 22.45
N GLY A 191 -10.60 0.98 23.72
CA GLY A 191 -11.74 0.68 24.58
C GLY A 191 -12.07 -0.82 24.69
N ASP A 192 -13.31 -1.09 25.08
CA ASP A 192 -13.90 -2.44 25.15
C ASP A 192 -14.97 -2.60 24.09
N SER A 193 -14.58 -3.02 22.86
CA SER A 193 -15.54 -3.33 21.80
C SER A 193 -16.16 -4.72 21.99
N LYS A 194 -17.44 -4.85 21.67
CA LYS A 194 -18.15 -6.14 21.55
C LYS A 194 -18.42 -6.52 20.10
N THR A 195 -18.17 -5.59 19.20
CA THR A 195 -18.41 -5.71 17.76
C THR A 195 -17.13 -6.11 17.02
N TYR A 196 -15.99 -5.52 17.43
CA TYR A 196 -14.70 -5.67 16.75
C TYR A 196 -13.65 -6.26 17.70
N THR A 197 -12.77 -7.08 17.15
CA THR A 197 -11.59 -7.55 17.89
C THR A 197 -10.56 -6.43 18.03
N ARG A 198 -9.60 -6.61 18.92
CA ARG A 198 -8.48 -5.67 19.09
C ARG A 198 -7.68 -5.53 17.80
N GLU A 199 -7.42 -6.65 17.14
CA GLU A 199 -6.67 -6.72 15.88
C GLU A 199 -7.39 -5.94 14.77
N GLU A 200 -8.71 -6.07 14.65
CA GLU A 200 -9.49 -5.31 13.66
C GLU A 200 -9.46 -3.80 13.89
N LEU A 201 -9.43 -3.36 15.14
CA LEU A 201 -9.30 -1.94 15.48
C LEU A 201 -7.87 -1.44 15.25
N GLU A 202 -6.84 -2.27 15.49
CA GLU A 202 -5.45 -1.95 15.16
C GLU A 202 -5.25 -1.80 13.65
N GLU A 203 -5.82 -2.68 12.84
CA GLU A 203 -5.85 -2.54 11.37
C GLU A 203 -6.50 -1.23 10.92
N ALA A 204 -7.61 -0.83 11.52
CA ALA A 204 -8.26 0.46 11.22
C ALA A 204 -7.37 1.65 11.63
N ALA A 205 -6.73 1.58 12.80
CA ALA A 205 -5.83 2.62 13.27
C ALA A 205 -4.60 2.81 12.37
N VAL A 206 -4.11 1.73 11.73
CA VAL A 206 -3.04 1.83 10.73
C VAL A 206 -3.46 2.71 9.56
N GLN A 207 -4.72 2.58 9.07
CA GLN A 207 -5.22 3.42 7.97
C GLN A 207 -5.27 4.90 8.35
N VAL A 208 -5.69 5.21 9.59
CA VAL A 208 -5.66 6.59 10.12
C VAL A 208 -4.24 7.14 10.16
N LYS A 209 -3.28 6.35 10.68
CA LYS A 209 -1.87 6.78 10.75
C LYS A 209 -1.24 6.98 9.37
N CYS A 210 -1.58 6.13 8.40
CA CYS A 210 -1.11 6.28 7.02
C CYS A 210 -1.62 7.55 6.36
N ASP A 211 -2.89 7.93 6.60
CA ASP A 211 -3.46 9.20 6.15
C ASP A 211 -2.74 10.37 6.82
N PHE A 212 -2.66 10.33 8.14
CA PHE A 212 -2.03 11.39 8.93
C PHE A 212 -0.54 11.58 8.58
N ALA A 213 0.16 10.54 8.17
CA ALA A 213 1.55 10.61 7.75
C ALA A 213 1.80 11.54 6.54
N ALA A 214 0.75 11.84 5.76
CA ALA A 214 0.79 12.80 4.67
C ALA A 214 0.62 14.28 5.12
N TRP A 215 0.38 14.53 6.41
CA TRP A 215 0.15 15.87 6.96
C TRP A 215 1.49 16.46 7.41
N ASP A 216 2.15 17.18 6.51
CA ASP A 216 3.48 17.72 6.73
C ASP A 216 3.61 18.53 8.02
N GLY A 217 4.57 18.13 8.87
CA GLY A 217 4.91 18.80 10.12
C GLY A 217 3.88 18.67 11.24
N CYS A 218 2.77 17.94 11.03
CA CYS A 218 1.83 17.63 12.10
C CYS A 218 2.34 16.46 12.95
N GLU A 219 2.05 16.47 14.24
CA GLU A 219 2.42 15.44 15.23
C GLU A 219 1.16 14.82 15.84
N LEU A 220 0.89 13.54 15.57
CA LEU A 220 -0.22 12.79 16.17
C LEU A 220 0.14 12.42 17.62
N HIS A 221 -0.70 12.79 18.59
CA HIS A 221 -0.48 12.55 20.00
C HIS A 221 -1.32 11.40 20.55
N SER A 222 -2.55 11.27 20.06
CA SER A 222 -3.46 10.22 20.53
C SER A 222 -4.38 9.73 19.44
N LEU A 223 -4.82 8.48 19.57
CA LEU A 223 -5.86 7.90 18.72
C LEU A 223 -6.77 7.02 19.58
N ARG A 224 -8.07 7.30 19.56
CA ARG A 224 -9.08 6.65 20.41
C ARG A 224 -10.22 6.12 19.55
N TYR A 225 -10.58 4.88 19.72
CA TYR A 225 -11.80 4.32 19.14
C TYR A 225 -13.02 4.92 19.84
N ALA A 226 -13.95 5.46 19.07
CA ALA A 226 -15.14 6.14 19.62
C ALA A 226 -16.18 5.17 20.23
N GLY A 227 -15.97 3.86 20.12
CA GLY A 227 -16.82 2.80 20.64
C GLY A 227 -17.85 2.27 19.65
N ASP A 228 -18.46 1.13 19.97
CA ASP A 228 -19.41 0.41 19.10
C ASP A 228 -20.63 1.24 18.67
N GLY A 229 -20.90 2.33 19.39
CA GLY A 229 -22.01 3.26 19.09
C GLY A 229 -21.86 4.00 17.77
N CYS A 230 -20.67 4.05 17.17
CA CYS A 230 -20.44 4.66 15.85
C CYS A 230 -20.95 3.78 14.69
N ASN A 231 -21.06 2.46 14.87
CA ASN A 231 -21.51 1.53 13.84
C ASN A 231 -23.06 1.46 13.78
N THR A 232 -23.66 2.52 13.27
CA THR A 232 -25.13 2.61 13.10
C THR A 232 -25.53 2.52 11.63
N PRO A 233 -26.77 2.12 11.32
CA PRO A 233 -27.27 2.13 9.94
C PRO A 233 -27.20 3.52 9.30
N GLU A 234 -27.35 4.58 10.08
CA GLU A 234 -27.26 5.97 9.62
C GLU A 234 -25.84 6.32 9.20
N ASN A 235 -24.83 5.94 10.00
CA ASN A 235 -23.42 6.19 9.69
C ASN A 235 -22.95 5.32 8.53
N VAL A 236 -23.37 4.06 8.46
CA VAL A 236 -23.11 3.18 7.32
C VAL A 236 -23.66 3.80 6.03
N LYS A 237 -24.94 4.28 6.09
CA LYS A 237 -25.53 4.97 4.94
C LYS A 237 -24.77 6.24 4.57
N TRP A 238 -24.42 7.05 5.56
CA TRP A 238 -23.70 8.32 5.34
C TRP A 238 -22.33 8.08 4.64
N LEU A 239 -21.56 7.08 5.08
CA LEU A 239 -20.29 6.76 4.40
C LEU A 239 -20.50 6.25 2.97
N ASN A 240 -21.54 5.43 2.73
CA ASN A 240 -21.89 5.00 1.37
C ASN A 240 -22.41 6.14 0.49
N ASP A 241 -23.01 7.19 1.08
CA ASP A 241 -23.41 8.40 0.33
C ASP A 241 -22.18 9.26 -0.05
N ILE A 242 -21.09 9.22 0.73
CA ILE A 242 -19.82 9.90 0.40
C ILE A 242 -19.05 9.12 -0.66
N ASP A 243 -18.89 7.81 -0.46
CA ASP A 243 -18.18 6.91 -1.36
C ASP A 243 -19.17 6.04 -2.12
N GLU A 244 -19.77 6.62 -3.17
CA GLU A 244 -20.80 5.97 -3.96
C GLU A 244 -20.33 4.66 -4.56
N GLY A 245 -21.01 3.57 -4.22
CA GLY A 245 -20.76 2.22 -4.75
C GLY A 245 -19.76 1.39 -3.94
N ALA A 246 -19.21 1.89 -2.83
CA ALA A 246 -18.32 1.13 -1.95
C ALA A 246 -19.01 -0.05 -1.26
N GLY A 247 -20.29 0.11 -0.90
CA GLY A 247 -21.09 -0.98 -0.31
C GLY A 247 -20.67 -1.34 1.10
N TYR A 248 -20.25 -0.37 1.89
CA TYR A 248 -19.86 -0.57 3.30
C TYR A 248 -21.04 -1.15 4.10
N THR A 249 -20.72 -2.09 4.96
CA THR A 249 -21.66 -2.74 5.89
C THR A 249 -21.30 -2.45 7.35
N GLN A 250 -20.08 -1.98 7.59
CA GLN A 250 -19.55 -1.69 8.92
C GLN A 250 -18.77 -0.36 8.91
N VAL A 251 -18.80 0.32 10.07
CA VAL A 251 -18.15 1.63 10.26
C VAL A 251 -17.45 1.67 11.59
N VAL A 252 -16.24 2.27 11.61
CA VAL A 252 -15.56 2.68 12.83
C VAL A 252 -15.24 4.16 12.77
N GLU A 253 -15.26 4.79 13.93
CA GLU A 253 -14.80 6.15 14.15
C GLU A 253 -13.62 6.14 15.10
N PHE A 254 -12.55 6.84 14.73
CA PHE A 254 -11.48 7.20 15.64
C PHE A 254 -11.50 8.70 15.88
N THR A 255 -11.21 9.08 17.12
CA THR A 255 -10.89 10.46 17.47
C THR A 255 -9.44 10.56 17.91
N GLY A 256 -8.79 11.68 17.65
CA GLY A 256 -7.39 11.87 18.05
C GLY A 256 -7.03 13.32 18.25
N ASP A 257 -5.93 13.51 18.98
CA ASP A 257 -5.35 14.81 19.22
C ASP A 257 -4.04 14.90 18.44
N PHE A 258 -3.79 16.07 17.84
CA PHE A 258 -2.56 16.31 17.10
C PHE A 258 -2.13 17.78 17.22
N HIS A 259 -0.84 18.02 17.06
CA HIS A 259 -0.28 19.35 16.99
C HIS A 259 0.07 19.70 15.53
N SER A 260 -0.31 20.89 15.09
CA SER A 260 0.04 21.40 13.77
C SER A 260 1.48 21.94 13.73
N PRO A 261 2.12 22.05 12.54
CA PRO A 261 3.51 22.51 12.47
C PRO A 261 3.69 23.92 13.04
N VAL A 262 4.83 24.13 13.70
CA VAL A 262 5.21 25.45 14.25
C VAL A 262 5.47 26.46 13.12
N THR A 263 6.02 25.97 11.99
CA THR A 263 6.26 26.77 10.77
C THR A 263 5.87 25.95 9.56
N ALA A 264 5.47 26.61 8.48
CA ALA A 264 5.24 25.97 7.20
C ALA A 264 5.77 26.87 6.06
N ASP A 265 6.41 26.26 5.07
CA ASP A 265 6.91 26.97 3.89
C ASP A 265 5.78 27.25 2.88
N GLU A 266 4.74 26.42 2.88
CA GLU A 266 3.55 26.52 2.03
C GLU A 266 2.28 26.72 2.86
N PRO A 267 1.18 27.28 2.32
CA PRO A 267 -0.09 27.42 3.00
C PRO A 267 -0.63 26.06 3.48
N THR A 268 -0.94 25.95 4.76
CA THR A 268 -1.53 24.75 5.37
C THR A 268 -3.04 24.94 5.62
N ALA A 269 -3.76 23.84 5.76
CA ALA A 269 -5.15 23.83 6.18
C ALA A 269 -5.31 24.17 7.69
N TRP A 270 -4.19 24.16 8.43
CA TRP A 270 -4.14 24.28 9.89
C TRP A 270 -3.64 25.64 10.33
N ALA A 271 -4.15 26.15 11.46
CA ALA A 271 -3.46 27.23 12.16
C ALA A 271 -2.12 26.68 12.68
N LEU A 272 -1.03 27.45 12.53
CA LEU A 272 0.29 27.01 12.97
C LEU A 272 0.38 26.95 14.50
N ASP A 273 1.29 26.09 15.00
CA ASP A 273 1.62 25.93 16.42
C ASP A 273 0.35 25.77 17.30
N THR A 274 -0.56 24.89 16.87
CA THR A 274 -1.87 24.75 17.48
C THR A 274 -2.18 23.29 17.77
N GLU A 275 -2.62 23.01 19.00
CA GLU A 275 -3.16 21.70 19.38
C GLU A 275 -4.60 21.57 18.90
N TYR A 276 -4.88 20.50 18.20
CA TYR A 276 -6.20 20.08 17.73
C TYR A 276 -6.64 18.86 18.52
N ALA A 277 -7.81 18.92 19.18
CA ALA A 277 -8.33 17.84 20.00
C ALA A 277 -9.60 17.23 19.36
N ASP A 278 -9.79 15.92 19.57
CA ASP A 278 -10.98 15.17 19.16
C ASP A 278 -11.27 15.27 17.66
N TYR A 279 -10.23 15.39 16.83
CA TYR A 279 -10.38 15.30 15.39
C TYR A 279 -10.81 13.88 15.00
N GLN A 280 -11.71 13.75 14.03
CA GLN A 280 -12.40 12.50 13.72
C GLN A 280 -11.89 11.90 12.41
N TRP A 281 -11.76 10.56 12.39
CA TRP A 281 -11.54 9.74 11.19
C TRP A 281 -12.61 8.67 11.13
N TRP A 282 -13.29 8.60 9.99
CA TRP A 282 -14.38 7.67 9.74
C TRP A 282 -13.98 6.65 8.68
N LEU A 283 -14.00 5.37 9.05
CA LEU A 283 -13.62 4.28 8.17
C LEU A 283 -14.80 3.34 7.95
N GLY A 284 -14.93 2.87 6.70
CA GLY A 284 -15.90 1.88 6.30
C GLY A 284 -15.23 0.60 5.85
N ARG A 285 -15.93 -0.54 6.00
CA ARG A 285 -15.55 -1.79 5.33
C ARG A 285 -16.77 -2.58 4.88
N THR A 286 -16.59 -3.41 3.84
CA THR A 286 -17.55 -4.46 3.46
C THR A 286 -17.31 -5.71 4.31
N ASP A 287 -18.26 -6.65 4.32
CA ASP A 287 -18.08 -7.93 5.03
C ASP A 287 -16.83 -8.67 4.50
N GLY A 288 -15.89 -8.96 5.39
CA GLY A 288 -14.61 -9.61 5.06
C GLY A 288 -13.59 -8.74 4.32
N GLY A 289 -13.91 -7.46 4.05
CA GLY A 289 -12.99 -6.49 3.44
C GLY A 289 -12.10 -5.78 4.47
N GLY A 290 -11.04 -5.11 4.00
CA GLY A 290 -10.20 -4.22 4.79
C GLY A 290 -10.87 -2.90 5.09
N TRP A 291 -10.40 -2.20 6.13
CA TRP A 291 -10.83 -0.86 6.46
C TRP A 291 -10.36 0.17 5.43
N GLN A 292 -11.25 1.07 5.07
CA GLN A 292 -10.95 2.18 4.17
C GLN A 292 -11.33 3.49 4.86
N LEU A 293 -10.42 4.46 4.87
CA LEU A 293 -10.71 5.81 5.35
C LEU A 293 -11.60 6.51 4.33
N VAL A 294 -12.74 7.03 4.79
CA VAL A 294 -13.76 7.66 3.93
C VAL A 294 -13.88 9.15 4.20
N SER A 295 -13.76 9.55 5.46
CA SER A 295 -13.90 10.95 5.85
C SER A 295 -13.05 11.27 7.07
N SER A 296 -12.56 12.51 7.13
CA SER A 296 -11.93 13.05 8.33
C SER A 296 -12.35 14.52 8.52
N GLY A 297 -12.42 14.96 9.79
CA GLY A 297 -12.87 16.33 10.11
C GLY A 297 -13.36 16.51 11.54
N TYR A 298 -14.13 17.57 11.77
CA TYR A 298 -14.86 17.86 13.00
C TYR A 298 -16.35 17.68 12.81
#